data_e3dcd99472a61e4681cfcbe20b2a4aad
#
_entry.id   e3dcd99472a61e4681cfcbe20b2a4aad
#
_cell.length_a   1.000
_cell.length_b   1.000
_cell.length_c   1.000
_cell.angle_alpha   90.00
_cell.angle_beta   90.00
_cell.angle_gamma   90.00
#
_symmetry.space_group_name_H-M   'P 1'
#
loop_
_entity.id
_entity.type
_entity.pdbx_description
1 polymer ?
#
loop_
_entity_poly.entity_id
_entity_poly.type
_entity_poly.pdbx_seq_one_letter_code
_entity_poly.pdbx_strand_id
1 'polypeptide(L)'
;MPFLSLPAIYRIFSFKRKKENRQLLVVFLRFTPVFSGNLLLSVILSVKVKNMVNWKEIEFPEAIALDKIICSGQCFRPLEWEGIYRFITKDSVLYLKQVSEKRLAFYVNENASVVKQGEMSKIFLKENSERITSEGAEKQWEKIWLPYFDGRRKYKKIEQDNRGDLHLQTCIDFGKGLRILKQDPFETLITFILSQRKSIPAIRSSVEKLCEQFGEKRYSKVEEKEVYLFPSAEALYHADLSNCSLGYRAPFVQDAVERVVEGRLDLSALEKLPTGELLEALMEVHGVGIKVASCVALFAYSRMDMIPEDVWMKRIWEKHYQGGNPYREDPDGGIIQQYLFHYAIHHKEEY
;
A
#
# COMPACT_ATOMS: atom_id res chain seq x y z
N MET A 1 -35.28 -7.25 -55.98
CA MET A 1 -35.01 -5.80 -55.81
C MET A 1 -33.73 -5.66 -55.06
N PRO A 2 -32.65 -5.09 -55.60
CA PRO A 2 -31.37 -5.00 -54.95
C PRO A 2 -31.34 -3.77 -54.03
N PHE A 3 -30.80 -3.95 -52.81
CA PHE A 3 -30.53 -2.89 -51.87
C PHE A 3 -29.35 -2.04 -52.39
N LEU A 4 -29.63 -0.78 -52.73
CA LEU A 4 -28.63 0.23 -52.99
C LEU A 4 -27.97 0.68 -51.71
N SER A 5 -26.68 0.39 -51.54
CA SER A 5 -25.82 0.94 -50.51
C SER A 5 -25.50 2.39 -50.80
N LEU A 6 -26.04 3.32 -50.02
CA LEU A 6 -25.69 4.73 -50.04
C LEU A 6 -24.45 5.00 -49.18
N PRO A 7 -23.46 5.75 -49.64
CA PRO A 7 -22.30 6.09 -48.83
C PRO A 7 -22.67 7.15 -47.81
N ALA A 8 -22.48 6.82 -46.54
CA ALA A 8 -22.61 7.77 -45.46
C ALA A 8 -21.35 8.68 -45.40
N ILE A 9 -21.55 9.98 -45.62
CA ILE A 9 -20.48 10.98 -45.51
C ILE A 9 -20.38 11.39 -44.04
N TYR A 10 -19.30 10.96 -43.37
CA TYR A 10 -19.00 11.35 -42.00
C TYR A 10 -18.14 12.61 -41.97
N ARG A 11 -18.59 13.67 -41.33
CA ARG A 11 -17.75 14.81 -40.96
C ARG A 11 -17.54 14.78 -39.46
N ILE A 12 -16.29 14.54 -39.04
CA ILE A 12 -15.87 14.57 -37.63
C ILE A 12 -15.41 16.00 -37.34
N PHE A 13 -16.12 16.68 -36.45
CA PHE A 13 -15.66 17.95 -35.90
C PHE A 13 -15.16 17.72 -34.48
N SER A 14 -13.84 17.89 -34.24
CA SER A 14 -13.27 17.88 -32.92
C SER A 14 -13.09 19.29 -32.39
N PHE A 15 -13.72 19.61 -31.29
CA PHE A 15 -13.48 20.85 -30.56
C PHE A 15 -12.70 20.55 -29.28
N LYS A 16 -11.45 21.05 -29.19
CA LYS A 16 -10.66 21.03 -27.95
C LYS A 16 -10.97 22.29 -27.13
N ARG A 17 -11.70 22.15 -26.06
CA ARG A 17 -11.85 23.22 -25.05
C ARG A 17 -11.02 22.85 -23.81
N LYS A 18 -9.94 23.60 -23.59
CA LYS A 18 -9.09 23.45 -22.40
C LYS A 18 -9.72 24.32 -21.30
N LYS A 19 -10.39 23.70 -20.34
CA LYS A 19 -10.80 24.34 -19.10
C LYS A 19 -10.46 23.38 -17.97
N GLU A 20 -9.56 23.79 -17.09
CA GLU A 20 -9.25 23.17 -15.80
C GLU A 20 -8.99 21.66 -15.84
N ASN A 21 -7.90 21.21 -16.49
CA ASN A 21 -7.41 19.81 -16.48
C ASN A 21 -8.44 18.74 -16.91
N ARG A 22 -9.48 19.09 -17.64
CA ARG A 22 -10.43 18.18 -18.28
C ARG A 22 -10.39 18.36 -19.78
N GLN A 23 -9.98 17.35 -20.53
CA GLN A 23 -10.20 17.30 -21.97
C GLN A 23 -11.58 16.69 -22.22
N LEU A 24 -12.56 17.51 -22.54
CA LEU A 24 -13.86 17.05 -23.02
C LEU A 24 -13.76 16.89 -24.55
N LEU A 25 -13.69 15.66 -25.05
CA LEU A 25 -13.82 15.38 -26.49
C LEU A 25 -15.32 15.23 -26.79
N VAL A 26 -15.92 16.28 -27.31
CA VAL A 26 -17.32 16.23 -27.77
C VAL A 26 -17.27 15.88 -29.26
N VAL A 27 -17.70 14.67 -29.61
CA VAL A 27 -17.85 14.22 -30.99
C VAL A 27 -19.29 14.46 -31.39
N PHE A 28 -19.52 15.40 -32.29
CA PHE A 28 -20.83 15.60 -32.92
C PHE A 28 -20.87 14.77 -34.22
N LEU A 29 -21.74 13.77 -34.27
CA LEU A 29 -22.09 13.07 -35.48
C LEU A 29 -23.31 13.77 -36.11
N ARG A 30 -23.11 14.43 -37.22
CA ARG A 30 -24.21 15.06 -37.98
C ARG A 30 -24.61 14.09 -39.07
N PHE A 31 -25.80 13.52 -38.96
CA PHE A 31 -26.44 12.80 -40.06
C PHE A 31 -27.19 13.82 -40.93
N THR A 32 -26.86 13.89 -42.21
CA THR A 32 -27.68 14.60 -43.16
C THR A 32 -28.64 13.61 -43.84
N PRO A 33 -29.94 13.68 -43.60
CA PRO A 33 -30.89 12.85 -44.31
C PRO A 33 -31.08 13.44 -45.72
N VAL A 34 -31.16 12.54 -46.70
CA VAL A 34 -31.36 12.88 -48.12
C VAL A 34 -32.84 13.21 -48.43
N PHE A 35 -33.74 13.24 -47.46
CA PHE A 35 -35.13 13.63 -47.65
C PHE A 35 -35.60 14.65 -46.62
N SER A 36 -36.38 15.60 -47.12
CA SER A 36 -36.92 16.77 -46.44
C SER A 36 -37.64 16.43 -45.14
N GLY A 37 -37.00 16.75 -44.04
CA GLY A 37 -37.57 16.65 -42.69
C GLY A 37 -36.44 16.82 -41.65
N ASN A 38 -36.43 17.96 -40.94
CA ASN A 38 -35.44 18.25 -39.90
C ASN A 38 -35.64 17.30 -38.68
N LEU A 39 -34.97 16.17 -38.68
CA LEU A 39 -34.82 15.36 -37.50
C LEU A 39 -33.38 15.52 -36.98
N LEU A 40 -33.17 16.36 -35.97
CA LEU A 40 -31.90 16.51 -35.28
C LEU A 40 -31.83 15.42 -34.22
N LEU A 41 -31.23 14.27 -34.53
CA LEU A 41 -30.92 13.26 -33.53
C LEU A 41 -29.55 13.61 -32.95
N SER A 42 -29.52 14.26 -31.81
CA SER A 42 -28.28 14.48 -31.06
C SER A 42 -27.96 13.21 -30.24
N VAL A 43 -27.08 12.38 -30.77
CA VAL A 43 -26.51 11.28 -30.00
C VAL A 43 -25.38 11.88 -29.13
N ILE A 44 -25.65 12.12 -27.89
CA ILE A 44 -24.60 12.49 -26.91
C ILE A 44 -23.87 11.19 -26.53
N LEU A 45 -22.81 10.87 -27.23
CA LEU A 45 -21.84 9.90 -26.77
C LEU A 45 -21.06 10.55 -25.62
N SER A 46 -21.42 10.27 -24.38
CA SER A 46 -20.58 10.60 -23.25
C SER A 46 -19.34 9.70 -23.27
N VAL A 47 -18.29 10.17 -23.92
CA VAL A 47 -16.97 9.56 -23.76
C VAL A 47 -16.55 9.83 -22.32
N LYS A 48 -16.44 8.79 -21.51
CA LYS A 48 -15.84 8.87 -20.17
C LYS A 48 -14.42 9.41 -20.34
N VAL A 49 -14.22 10.70 -20.13
CA VAL A 49 -12.89 11.29 -20.07
C VAL A 49 -12.27 10.75 -18.81
N LYS A 50 -11.34 9.81 -18.95
CA LYS A 50 -10.53 9.30 -17.85
C LYS A 50 -9.91 10.53 -17.16
N ASN A 51 -10.20 10.74 -15.89
CA ASN A 51 -9.62 11.84 -15.12
C ASN A 51 -8.11 11.75 -15.27
N MET A 52 -7.49 12.73 -15.93
CA MET A 52 -6.04 12.74 -16.12
C MET A 52 -5.41 13.04 -14.76
N VAL A 53 -4.88 12.01 -14.13
CA VAL A 53 -4.09 12.12 -12.90
C VAL A 53 -2.75 12.73 -13.28
N ASN A 54 -2.35 13.80 -12.59
CA ASN A 54 -1.06 14.44 -12.80
C ASN A 54 0.04 13.68 -12.02
N TRP A 55 0.68 12.73 -12.69
CA TRP A 55 1.81 11.99 -12.15
C TRP A 55 3.05 12.87 -12.08
N LYS A 56 3.78 12.78 -10.98
CA LYS A 56 5.08 13.40 -10.81
C LYS A 56 6.15 12.33 -10.81
N GLU A 57 7.33 12.67 -11.29
CA GLU A 57 8.48 11.77 -11.21
C GLU A 57 9.41 12.19 -10.07
N ILE A 58 9.99 11.18 -9.45
CA ILE A 58 11.01 11.34 -8.41
C ILE A 58 12.12 10.32 -8.61
N GLU A 59 13.34 10.73 -8.34
CA GLU A 59 14.49 9.85 -8.26
C GLU A 59 14.65 9.35 -6.83
N PHE A 60 14.62 8.02 -6.66
CA PHE A 60 14.87 7.37 -5.38
C PHE A 60 16.40 7.24 -5.16
N PRO A 61 16.92 7.43 -3.95
CA PRO A 61 18.38 7.50 -3.72
C PRO A 61 19.16 6.27 -4.15
N GLU A 62 18.56 5.09 -3.99
CA GLU A 62 19.10 3.79 -4.43
C GLU A 62 18.04 2.98 -5.18
N ALA A 63 18.36 1.76 -5.58
CA ALA A 63 17.38 0.87 -6.21
C ALA A 63 16.17 0.63 -5.29
N ILE A 64 14.99 0.59 -5.88
CA ILE A 64 13.73 0.23 -5.24
C ILE A 64 12.94 -0.66 -6.19
N ALA A 65 12.33 -1.74 -5.68
CA ALA A 65 11.55 -2.70 -6.44
C ALA A 65 10.18 -2.88 -5.78
N LEU A 66 9.16 -2.20 -6.32
CA LEU A 66 7.82 -2.16 -5.72
C LEU A 66 7.16 -3.54 -5.71
N ASP A 67 7.34 -4.33 -6.75
CA ASP A 67 6.87 -5.71 -6.89
C ASP A 67 7.42 -6.61 -5.77
N LYS A 68 8.71 -6.50 -5.48
CA LYS A 68 9.36 -7.29 -4.41
C LYS A 68 8.89 -6.84 -3.03
N ILE A 69 8.75 -5.54 -2.81
CA ILE A 69 8.28 -4.97 -1.55
C ILE A 69 6.88 -5.52 -1.20
N ILE A 70 5.94 -5.51 -2.13
CA ILE A 70 4.57 -5.97 -1.86
C ILE A 70 4.43 -7.49 -1.71
N CYS A 71 5.42 -8.24 -2.22
CA CYS A 71 5.47 -9.72 -2.14
C CYS A 71 6.37 -10.23 -1.02
N SER A 72 7.00 -9.36 -0.23
CA SER A 72 8.00 -9.76 0.77
C SER A 72 7.44 -10.18 2.13
N GLY A 73 6.12 -10.15 2.32
CA GLY A 73 5.47 -10.56 3.57
C GLY A 73 5.53 -9.56 4.72
N GLN A 74 6.09 -8.37 4.50
CA GLN A 74 6.17 -7.30 5.50
C GLN A 74 4.92 -6.41 5.56
N CYS A 75 4.11 -6.41 4.51
CA CYS A 75 2.89 -5.60 4.39
C CYS A 75 1.80 -6.36 3.67
N PHE A 76 0.53 -6.05 3.97
CA PHE A 76 -0.61 -6.84 3.48
C PHE A 76 -1.64 -6.02 2.71
N ARG A 77 -1.59 -4.69 2.75
CA ARG A 77 -2.55 -3.80 2.08
C ARG A 77 -2.14 -3.25 0.72
N PRO A 78 -0.84 -3.16 0.38
CA PRO A 78 -0.48 -2.71 -0.95
C PRO A 78 -1.09 -3.59 -2.03
N LEU A 79 -1.61 -2.94 -3.09
CA LEU A 79 -2.18 -3.58 -4.26
C LEU A 79 -1.41 -3.16 -5.51
N GLU A 80 -1.36 -4.05 -6.48
CA GLU A 80 -0.84 -3.77 -7.82
C GLU A 80 -1.88 -4.15 -8.87
N TRP A 81 -2.07 -3.30 -9.86
CA TRP A 81 -2.81 -3.59 -11.09
C TRP A 81 -2.27 -2.74 -12.25
N GLU A 82 -2.10 -3.33 -13.39
CA GLU A 82 -1.63 -2.64 -14.61
C GLU A 82 -0.34 -1.80 -14.40
N GLY A 83 0.57 -2.27 -13.52
CA GLY A 83 1.81 -1.57 -13.17
C GLY A 83 1.63 -0.35 -12.26
N ILE A 84 0.45 -0.17 -11.69
CA ILE A 84 0.16 0.85 -10.68
C ILE A 84 0.13 0.19 -9.31
N TYR A 85 0.90 0.73 -8.38
CA TYR A 85 0.97 0.28 -7.00
C TYR A 85 0.28 1.27 -6.08
N ARG A 86 -0.64 0.80 -5.23
CA ARG A 86 -1.27 1.61 -4.19
C ARG A 86 -0.64 1.28 -2.83
N PHE A 87 -0.26 2.31 -2.09
CA PHE A 87 0.12 2.22 -0.69
C PHE A 87 -0.77 3.14 0.14
N ILE A 88 -1.12 2.70 1.34
CA ILE A 88 -1.91 3.47 2.30
C ILE A 88 -1.18 3.43 3.64
N THR A 89 -1.04 4.57 4.29
CA THR A 89 -0.56 4.68 5.66
C THR A 89 -1.23 5.86 6.35
N LYS A 90 -1.72 5.66 7.54
CA LYS A 90 -2.51 6.66 8.27
C LYS A 90 -3.64 7.22 7.38
N ASP A 91 -3.65 8.53 7.13
CA ASP A 91 -4.61 9.27 6.32
C ASP A 91 -4.18 9.49 4.86
N SER A 92 -3.01 8.97 4.47
CA SER A 92 -2.40 9.22 3.17
C SER A 92 -2.49 8.01 2.24
N VAL A 93 -2.89 8.26 0.98
CA VAL A 93 -2.97 7.26 -0.09
C VAL A 93 -2.03 7.66 -1.22
N LEU A 94 -1.09 6.80 -1.53
CA LEU A 94 -0.08 6.98 -2.56
C LEU A 94 -0.28 5.98 -3.70
N TYR A 95 -0.14 6.46 -4.92
CA TYR A 95 -0.06 5.64 -6.13
C TYR A 95 1.32 5.80 -6.74
N LEU A 96 1.93 4.68 -7.12
CA LEU A 96 3.27 4.63 -7.71
C LEU A 96 3.25 3.85 -9.03
N LYS A 97 4.17 4.22 -9.91
CA LYS A 97 4.58 3.41 -11.08
C LYS A 97 6.10 3.28 -11.05
N GLN A 98 6.58 2.08 -11.30
CA GLN A 98 8.00 1.83 -11.49
C GLN A 98 8.41 2.32 -12.87
N VAL A 99 9.24 3.35 -12.96
CA VAL A 99 9.76 3.90 -14.23
C VAL A 99 11.12 3.29 -14.57
N SER A 100 11.98 3.15 -13.56
CA SER A 100 13.27 2.46 -13.64
C SER A 100 13.68 1.94 -12.27
N GLU A 101 14.85 1.31 -12.14
CA GLU A 101 15.35 0.84 -10.83
C GLU A 101 15.38 1.92 -9.75
N LYS A 102 15.49 3.19 -10.12
CA LYS A 102 15.57 4.33 -9.18
C LYS A 102 14.53 5.41 -9.42
N ARG A 103 13.77 5.34 -10.48
CA ARG A 103 12.80 6.39 -10.83
C ARG A 103 11.39 5.87 -10.65
N LEU A 104 10.60 6.62 -9.89
CA LEU A 104 9.19 6.36 -9.64
C LEU A 104 8.36 7.52 -10.19
N ALA A 105 7.24 7.20 -10.81
CA ALA A 105 6.16 8.18 -10.98
C ALA A 105 5.18 8.02 -9.82
N PHE A 106 4.80 9.13 -9.17
CA PHE A 106 3.93 9.10 -8.01
C PHE A 106 2.75 10.07 -8.12
N TYR A 107 1.69 9.71 -7.43
CA TYR A 107 0.51 10.55 -7.22
C TYR A 107 0.01 10.35 -5.78
N VAL A 108 -0.05 11.44 -5.02
CA VAL A 108 -0.68 11.43 -3.69
C VAL A 108 -2.14 11.80 -3.86
N ASN A 109 -3.04 10.93 -3.38
CA ASN A 109 -4.47 11.17 -3.48
C ASN A 109 -4.88 12.33 -2.55
N GLU A 110 -5.64 13.27 -3.09
CA GLU A 110 -6.18 14.37 -2.28
C GLU A 110 -7.20 13.83 -1.28
N ASN A 111 -7.23 14.40 -0.08
CA ASN A 111 -8.21 14.05 0.96
C ASN A 111 -9.59 14.59 0.59
N ALA A 112 -10.29 13.89 -0.31
CA ALA A 112 -11.67 14.18 -0.66
C ALA A 112 -12.58 13.27 0.18
N SER A 113 -13.35 13.84 1.10
CA SER A 113 -14.40 13.10 1.80
C SER A 113 -15.65 13.01 0.92
N VAL A 114 -16.27 11.82 0.89
CA VAL A 114 -17.55 11.61 0.22
C VAL A 114 -18.67 12.00 1.18
N VAL A 115 -19.35 13.10 0.90
CA VAL A 115 -20.57 13.45 1.62
C VAL A 115 -21.77 12.93 0.84
N LYS A 116 -22.52 11.99 1.41
CA LYS A 116 -23.80 11.53 0.85
C LYS A 116 -24.87 12.59 1.12
N GLN A 117 -25.38 13.22 0.09
CA GLN A 117 -26.52 14.13 0.15
C GLN A 117 -27.58 13.66 -0.84
N GLY A 118 -28.56 12.89 -0.35
CA GLY A 118 -29.66 12.32 -1.15
C GLY A 118 -29.23 11.20 -2.11
N GLU A 119 -30.09 10.85 -3.09
CA GLU A 119 -29.84 9.78 -4.07
C GLU A 119 -28.71 10.05 -5.09
N MET A 120 -28.19 11.27 -5.15
CA MET A 120 -27.00 11.60 -5.95
C MET A 120 -25.81 11.86 -5.04
N SER A 121 -24.81 10.98 -5.11
CA SER A 121 -23.51 11.19 -4.48
C SER A 121 -22.78 12.35 -5.19
N LYS A 122 -22.80 13.54 -4.59
CA LYS A 122 -21.92 14.63 -5.05
C LYS A 122 -20.60 14.51 -4.30
N ILE A 123 -19.50 14.44 -5.04
CA ILE A 123 -18.15 14.51 -4.49
C ILE A 123 -17.92 15.99 -4.14
N PHE A 124 -18.04 16.30 -2.86
CA PHE A 124 -17.57 17.58 -2.35
C PHE A 124 -16.12 17.43 -1.92
N LEU A 125 -15.24 18.13 -2.59
CA LEU A 125 -13.96 18.46 -1.98
C LEU A 125 -14.31 19.31 -0.76
N LYS A 126 -13.89 18.92 0.44
CA LYS A 126 -13.98 19.79 1.60
C LYS A 126 -13.37 21.14 1.18
N GLU A 127 -14.09 22.23 1.26
CA GLU A 127 -13.61 23.56 0.82
C GLU A 127 -12.32 24.00 1.52
N ASN A 128 -11.95 23.34 2.61
CA ASN A 128 -10.69 23.51 3.33
C ASN A 128 -9.65 22.39 3.08
N SER A 129 -9.91 21.41 2.18
CA SER A 129 -8.82 20.56 1.70
C SER A 129 -7.99 21.45 0.77
N GLU A 130 -6.87 21.97 1.24
CA GLU A 130 -5.85 22.56 0.39
C GLU A 130 -5.66 21.59 -0.79
N ARG A 131 -5.97 22.05 -2.01
CA ARG A 131 -5.61 21.30 -3.22
C ARG A 131 -4.14 20.98 -3.04
N ILE A 132 -3.78 19.69 -3.03
CA ILE A 132 -2.37 19.32 -2.94
C ILE A 132 -1.71 19.92 -4.17
N THR A 133 -1.10 21.08 -3.95
CA THR A 133 -0.30 21.76 -4.97
C THR A 133 0.88 20.86 -5.32
N SER A 134 1.56 21.14 -6.41
CA SER A 134 2.82 20.50 -6.75
C SER A 134 3.77 20.41 -5.55
N GLU A 135 3.96 21.53 -4.87
CA GLU A 135 4.77 21.65 -3.66
C GLU A 135 4.23 20.81 -2.49
N GLY A 136 2.91 20.71 -2.32
CA GLY A 136 2.29 19.88 -1.28
C GLY A 136 2.52 18.39 -1.46
N ALA A 137 2.50 17.89 -2.70
CA ALA A 137 2.78 16.49 -2.99
C ALA A 137 4.26 16.11 -2.73
N GLU A 138 5.19 17.00 -3.08
CA GLU A 138 6.62 16.81 -2.80
C GLU A 138 6.91 16.87 -1.30
N LYS A 139 6.30 17.79 -0.57
CA LYS A 139 6.39 17.85 0.90
C LYS A 139 5.85 16.57 1.55
N GLN A 140 4.72 16.03 1.05
CA GLN A 140 4.20 14.75 1.55
C GLN A 140 5.13 13.58 1.22
N TRP A 141 5.74 13.57 0.02
CA TRP A 141 6.74 12.57 -0.32
C TRP A 141 7.90 12.61 0.68
N GLU A 142 8.52 13.74 0.89
CA GLU A 142 9.67 13.90 1.79
C GLU A 142 9.35 13.57 3.26
N LYS A 143 8.16 13.96 3.73
CA LYS A 143 7.78 13.83 5.13
C LYS A 143 7.22 12.44 5.47
N ILE A 144 6.46 11.83 4.56
CA ILE A 144 5.72 10.59 4.81
C ILE A 144 6.34 9.43 4.04
N TRP A 145 6.45 9.54 2.71
CA TRP A 145 6.69 8.40 1.84
C TRP A 145 8.17 8.03 1.72
N LEU A 146 9.07 8.99 1.68
CA LEU A 146 10.50 8.70 1.69
C LEU A 146 10.93 7.98 2.98
N PRO A 147 10.50 8.39 4.19
CA PRO A 147 10.68 7.61 5.42
C PRO A 147 9.96 6.25 5.39
N TYR A 148 8.73 6.19 4.86
CA TYR A 148 7.95 4.96 4.76
C TYR A 148 8.71 3.87 3.99
N PHE A 149 9.39 4.23 2.89
CA PHE A 149 10.22 3.32 2.09
C PHE A 149 11.67 3.20 2.58
N ASP A 150 11.99 3.66 3.76
CA ASP A 150 13.37 3.70 4.31
C ASP A 150 14.38 4.27 3.29
N GLY A 151 13.97 5.33 2.58
CA GLY A 151 14.68 5.84 1.42
C GLY A 151 16.05 6.49 1.72
N ARG A 152 16.33 6.80 2.99
CA ARG A 152 17.60 7.43 3.40
C ARG A 152 18.69 6.44 3.78
N ARG A 153 18.34 5.16 4.02
CA ARG A 153 19.31 4.11 4.38
C ARG A 153 20.10 3.64 3.16
N LYS A 154 21.36 3.31 3.39
CA LYS A 154 22.32 2.85 2.38
C LYS A 154 22.35 1.32 2.28
N TYR A 155 21.40 0.74 1.55
CA TYR A 155 21.28 -0.71 1.37
C TYR A 155 22.48 -1.31 0.64
N LYS A 156 23.06 -0.58 -0.33
CA LYS A 156 24.29 -1.01 -1.02
C LYS A 156 25.45 -1.31 -0.08
N LYS A 157 25.56 -0.58 1.05
CA LYS A 157 26.60 -0.84 2.04
C LYS A 157 26.37 -2.21 2.70
N ILE A 158 25.12 -2.48 3.12
CA ILE A 158 24.73 -3.77 3.74
C ILE A 158 25.01 -4.92 2.78
N GLU A 159 24.64 -4.78 1.50
CA GLU A 159 24.90 -5.75 0.44
C GLU A 159 26.40 -5.99 0.25
N GLN A 160 27.24 -4.96 0.37
CA GLN A 160 28.70 -5.05 0.21
C GLN A 160 29.38 -5.69 1.42
N ASP A 161 28.96 -5.35 2.62
CA ASP A 161 29.52 -5.84 3.88
C ASP A 161 29.29 -7.36 4.03
N ASN A 162 28.25 -7.92 3.39
CA ASN A 162 27.86 -9.33 3.48
C ASN A 162 28.31 -10.21 2.29
N ARG A 163 29.22 -9.76 1.45
CA ARG A 163 29.69 -10.51 0.25
C ARG A 163 30.37 -11.85 0.54
N GLY A 164 30.79 -12.10 1.77
CA GLY A 164 31.42 -13.37 2.17
C GLY A 164 30.45 -14.55 2.28
N ASP A 165 29.15 -14.30 2.42
CA ASP A 165 28.10 -15.33 2.49
C ASP A 165 27.47 -15.51 1.12
N LEU A 166 27.80 -16.65 0.47
CA LEU A 166 27.32 -16.95 -0.89
C LEU A 166 25.81 -17.16 -0.96
N HIS A 167 25.20 -17.75 0.08
CA HIS A 167 23.75 -17.93 0.10
C HIS A 167 23.04 -16.59 0.28
N LEU A 168 23.48 -15.77 1.24
CA LEU A 168 22.94 -14.44 1.42
C LEU A 168 23.12 -13.59 0.17
N GLN A 169 24.28 -13.67 -0.53
CA GLN A 169 24.50 -12.94 -1.78
C GLN A 169 23.45 -13.32 -2.84
N THR A 170 23.13 -14.62 -2.99
CA THR A 170 22.07 -15.08 -3.89
C THR A 170 20.72 -14.47 -3.51
N CYS A 171 20.40 -14.41 -2.22
CA CYS A 171 19.16 -13.80 -1.71
C CYS A 171 19.13 -12.29 -1.96
N ILE A 172 20.25 -11.60 -1.79
CA ILE A 172 20.39 -10.15 -2.07
C ILE A 172 20.20 -9.88 -3.56
N ASP A 173 20.83 -10.62 -4.44
CA ASP A 173 20.70 -10.44 -5.90
C ASP A 173 19.27 -10.67 -6.37
N PHE A 174 18.59 -11.69 -5.83
CA PHE A 174 17.17 -11.94 -6.06
C PHE A 174 16.31 -10.80 -5.50
N GLY A 175 16.61 -10.33 -4.29
CA GLY A 175 15.89 -9.27 -3.57
C GLY A 175 16.32 -7.84 -3.91
N LYS A 176 17.20 -7.61 -4.89
CA LYS A 176 17.71 -6.28 -5.23
C LYS A 176 16.60 -5.24 -5.34
N GLY A 177 16.73 -4.14 -4.60
CA GLY A 177 15.72 -3.09 -4.52
C GLY A 177 14.62 -3.33 -3.47
N LEU A 178 14.67 -4.42 -2.72
CA LEU A 178 13.83 -4.61 -1.55
C LEU A 178 14.14 -3.55 -0.48
N ARG A 179 13.10 -3.05 0.19
CA ARG A 179 13.20 -2.07 1.26
C ARG A 179 12.34 -2.50 2.43
N ILE A 180 12.79 -2.23 3.66
CA ILE A 180 11.97 -2.37 4.86
C ILE A 180 11.06 -1.16 4.95
N LEU A 181 9.74 -1.40 5.01
CA LEU A 181 8.77 -0.33 5.16
C LEU A 181 8.67 0.11 6.62
N LYS A 182 8.67 1.42 6.88
CA LYS A 182 8.27 1.98 8.17
C LYS A 182 6.77 2.23 8.17
N GLN A 183 6.01 1.26 8.64
CA GLN A 183 4.55 1.26 8.63
C GLN A 183 3.97 1.92 9.89
N ASP A 184 2.66 2.17 9.89
CA ASP A 184 1.96 2.67 11.07
C ASP A 184 1.99 1.62 12.20
N PRO A 185 2.34 1.99 13.45
CA PRO A 185 2.46 1.03 14.55
C PRO A 185 1.16 0.30 14.89
N PHE A 186 0.01 0.97 14.88
CA PHE A 186 -1.26 0.33 15.20
C PHE A 186 -1.68 -0.64 14.09
N GLU A 187 -1.63 -0.21 12.83
CA GLU A 187 -1.91 -1.07 11.68
C GLU A 187 -0.98 -2.30 11.69
N THR A 188 0.32 -2.09 11.95
CA THR A 188 1.30 -3.19 11.99
C THR A 188 1.00 -4.17 13.11
N LEU A 189 0.70 -3.70 14.32
CA LEU A 189 0.34 -4.56 15.45
C LEU A 189 -0.88 -5.42 15.12
N ILE A 190 -1.97 -4.82 14.67
CA ILE A 190 -3.19 -5.56 14.33
C ILE A 190 -2.94 -6.55 13.18
N THR A 191 -2.26 -6.14 12.12
CA THR A 191 -2.03 -7.03 10.97
C THR A 191 -1.12 -8.20 11.32
N PHE A 192 -0.11 -8.03 12.17
CA PHE A 192 0.73 -9.13 12.63
C PHE A 192 0.04 -10.03 13.67
N ILE A 193 -0.87 -9.52 14.48
CA ILE A 193 -1.80 -10.37 15.26
C ILE A 193 -2.62 -11.24 14.31
N LEU A 194 -3.17 -10.68 13.24
CA LEU A 194 -3.96 -11.42 12.25
C LEU A 194 -3.13 -12.40 11.43
N SER A 195 -1.82 -12.20 11.31
CA SER A 195 -0.93 -13.06 10.51
C SER A 195 -0.70 -14.45 11.12
N GLN A 196 -0.96 -14.63 12.39
CA GLN A 196 -0.69 -15.87 13.12
C GLN A 196 -1.43 -17.06 12.48
N ARG A 197 -0.69 -18.09 12.03
CA ARG A 197 -1.23 -19.31 11.39
C ARG A 197 -2.20 -19.01 10.24
N LYS A 198 -1.91 -18.00 9.43
CA LYS A 198 -2.70 -17.62 8.25
C LYS A 198 -1.82 -17.49 7.02
N SER A 199 -2.36 -17.83 5.86
CA SER A 199 -1.71 -17.53 4.58
C SER A 199 -1.81 -16.03 4.25
N ILE A 200 -0.87 -15.52 3.48
CA ILE A 200 -0.84 -14.10 3.06
C ILE A 200 -2.19 -13.66 2.43
N PRO A 201 -2.82 -14.42 1.51
CA PRO A 201 -4.13 -14.04 0.98
C PRO A 201 -5.22 -13.95 2.04
N ALA A 202 -5.21 -14.85 3.04
CA ALA A 202 -6.20 -14.83 4.11
C ALA A 202 -5.96 -13.66 5.09
N ILE A 203 -4.71 -13.26 5.32
CA ILE A 203 -4.37 -12.04 6.09
C ILE A 203 -4.92 -10.81 5.37
N ARG A 204 -4.58 -10.65 4.09
CA ARG A 204 -5.06 -9.54 3.24
C ARG A 204 -6.58 -9.42 3.29
N SER A 205 -7.30 -10.53 3.10
CA SER A 205 -8.77 -10.56 3.15
C SER A 205 -9.33 -10.09 4.50
N SER A 206 -8.74 -10.51 5.63
CA SER A 206 -9.20 -10.07 6.95
C SER A 206 -8.92 -8.59 7.21
N VAL A 207 -7.74 -8.11 6.80
CA VAL A 207 -7.35 -6.71 6.95
C VAL A 207 -8.25 -5.79 6.10
N GLU A 208 -8.49 -6.15 4.83
CA GLU A 208 -9.38 -5.34 3.98
C GLU A 208 -10.82 -5.34 4.50
N LYS A 209 -11.34 -6.45 5.05
CA LYS A 209 -12.67 -6.47 5.69
C LYS A 209 -12.74 -5.53 6.90
N LEU A 210 -11.70 -5.45 7.73
CA LEU A 210 -11.63 -4.46 8.80
C LEU A 210 -11.68 -3.03 8.25
N CYS A 211 -10.91 -2.76 7.20
CA CYS A 211 -10.87 -1.44 6.57
C CYS A 211 -12.21 -1.07 5.93
N GLU A 212 -12.86 -2.00 5.22
CA GLU A 212 -14.16 -1.79 4.57
C GLU A 212 -15.29 -1.53 5.56
N GLN A 213 -15.25 -2.18 6.74
CA GLN A 213 -16.31 -2.04 7.75
C GLN A 213 -16.10 -0.82 8.65
N PHE A 214 -14.86 -0.52 9.05
CA PHE A 214 -14.55 0.45 10.10
C PHE A 214 -13.62 1.57 9.66
N GLY A 215 -12.97 1.44 8.50
CA GLY A 215 -12.04 2.43 7.99
C GLY A 215 -12.72 3.65 7.40
N GLU A 216 -12.07 4.80 7.50
CA GLU A 216 -12.54 6.03 6.86
C GLU A 216 -12.44 5.91 5.34
N LYS A 217 -13.47 6.35 4.64
CA LYS A 217 -13.54 6.32 3.18
C LYS A 217 -12.80 7.48 2.55
N ARG A 218 -12.06 7.18 1.49
CA ARG A 218 -11.43 8.17 0.61
C ARG A 218 -11.80 7.87 -0.84
N TYR A 219 -12.17 8.89 -1.61
CA TYR A 219 -12.36 8.69 -3.04
C TYR A 219 -11.02 8.74 -3.77
N SER A 220 -10.71 7.67 -4.48
CA SER A 220 -9.52 7.60 -5.34
C SER A 220 -9.81 8.13 -6.73
N LYS A 221 -9.05 9.14 -7.17
CA LYS A 221 -9.10 9.63 -8.56
C LYS A 221 -8.42 8.66 -9.54
N VAL A 222 -7.50 7.81 -9.06
CA VAL A 222 -6.77 6.82 -9.87
C VAL A 222 -7.64 5.60 -10.14
N GLU A 223 -8.32 5.10 -9.08
CA GLU A 223 -9.18 3.90 -9.17
C GLU A 223 -10.62 4.23 -9.53
N GLU A 224 -11.00 5.51 -9.53
CA GLU A 224 -12.38 6.02 -9.73
C GLU A 224 -13.42 5.37 -8.79
N LYS A 225 -12.99 4.99 -7.57
CA LYS A 225 -13.81 4.36 -6.53
C LYS A 225 -13.40 4.78 -5.12
N GLU A 226 -14.21 4.37 -4.12
CA GLU A 226 -13.84 4.49 -2.72
C GLU A 226 -12.71 3.51 -2.37
N VAL A 227 -11.75 3.99 -1.58
CA VAL A 227 -10.73 3.21 -0.89
C VAL A 227 -10.85 3.48 0.61
N TYR A 228 -10.43 2.55 1.44
CA TYR A 228 -10.62 2.63 2.88
C TYR A 228 -9.27 2.77 3.58
N LEU A 229 -9.15 3.71 4.51
CA LEU A 229 -8.01 3.81 5.41
C LEU A 229 -8.05 2.65 6.42
N PHE A 230 -6.93 2.40 7.10
CA PHE A 230 -6.95 1.50 8.24
C PHE A 230 -7.77 2.15 9.37
N PRO A 231 -8.67 1.42 10.04
CA PRO A 231 -9.49 1.98 11.11
C PRO A 231 -8.62 2.44 12.29
N SER A 232 -9.02 3.52 12.94
CA SER A 232 -8.40 3.93 14.21
C SER A 232 -8.76 2.95 15.33
N ALA A 233 -8.01 3.01 16.45
CA ALA A 233 -8.31 2.20 17.63
C ALA A 233 -9.71 2.54 18.17
N GLU A 234 -10.09 3.81 18.17
CA GLU A 234 -11.41 4.27 18.61
C GLU A 234 -12.54 3.71 17.73
N ALA A 235 -12.31 3.58 16.41
CA ALA A 235 -13.29 3.00 15.50
C ALA A 235 -13.49 1.49 15.71
N LEU A 236 -12.47 0.80 16.25
CA LEU A 236 -12.54 -0.63 16.57
C LEU A 236 -12.95 -0.90 18.03
N TYR A 237 -12.93 0.12 18.89
CA TYR A 237 -13.28 -0.01 20.31
C TYR A 237 -14.76 -0.42 20.45
N HIS A 238 -15.00 -1.56 21.09
CA HIS A 238 -16.32 -2.20 21.20
C HIS A 238 -17.03 -2.54 19.86
N ALA A 239 -16.30 -2.56 18.75
CA ALA A 239 -16.85 -2.92 17.45
C ALA A 239 -17.15 -4.43 17.34
N ASP A 240 -18.21 -4.80 16.63
CA ASP A 240 -18.47 -6.20 16.28
C ASP A 240 -17.57 -6.64 15.12
N LEU A 241 -16.53 -7.40 15.46
CA LEU A 241 -15.54 -7.90 14.51
C LEU A 241 -15.91 -9.26 13.87
N SER A 242 -17.11 -9.78 14.12
CA SER A 242 -17.54 -11.13 13.70
C SER A 242 -17.43 -11.35 12.18
N ASN A 243 -17.71 -10.33 11.38
CA ASN A 243 -17.69 -10.39 9.92
C ASN A 243 -16.27 -10.21 9.29
N CYS A 244 -15.24 -9.92 10.11
CA CYS A 244 -13.90 -9.66 9.62
C CYS A 244 -13.03 -10.92 9.44
N SER A 245 -13.58 -12.11 9.68
CA SER A 245 -12.89 -13.40 9.52
C SER A 245 -11.63 -13.51 10.41
N LEU A 246 -11.67 -12.98 11.64
CA LEU A 246 -10.54 -12.97 12.56
C LEU A 246 -10.33 -14.33 13.25
N GLY A 247 -11.41 -15.10 13.44
CA GLY A 247 -11.39 -16.38 14.15
C GLY A 247 -10.94 -16.19 15.61
N TYR A 248 -10.12 -17.10 16.12
CA TYR A 248 -9.59 -17.04 17.50
C TYR A 248 -8.74 -15.81 17.82
N ARG A 249 -8.41 -14.98 16.81
CA ARG A 249 -7.60 -13.75 16.97
C ARG A 249 -8.44 -12.54 17.35
N ALA A 250 -9.77 -12.63 17.27
CA ALA A 250 -10.66 -11.53 17.62
C ALA A 250 -10.42 -11.01 19.06
N PRO A 251 -10.31 -11.86 20.08
CA PRO A 251 -9.97 -11.38 21.44
C PRO A 251 -8.61 -10.70 21.54
N PHE A 252 -7.61 -11.11 20.72
CA PHE A 252 -6.28 -10.48 20.72
C PHE A 252 -6.32 -9.08 20.10
N VAL A 253 -7.10 -8.93 19.02
CA VAL A 253 -7.34 -7.62 18.41
C VAL A 253 -8.09 -6.71 19.38
N GLN A 254 -9.10 -7.23 20.07
CA GLN A 254 -9.86 -6.46 21.08
C GLN A 254 -8.97 -5.99 22.22
N ASP A 255 -8.13 -6.86 22.81
CA ASP A 255 -7.19 -6.46 23.87
C ASP A 255 -6.19 -5.39 23.39
N ALA A 256 -5.65 -5.53 22.17
CA ALA A 256 -4.77 -4.51 21.60
C ALA A 256 -5.47 -3.15 21.44
N VAL A 257 -6.71 -3.15 20.94
CA VAL A 257 -7.54 -1.95 20.77
C VAL A 257 -7.85 -1.29 22.11
N GLU A 258 -8.31 -2.08 23.09
CA GLU A 258 -8.62 -1.60 24.44
C GLU A 258 -7.41 -0.96 25.12
N ARG A 259 -6.25 -1.62 25.07
CA ARG A 259 -5.01 -1.09 25.65
C ARG A 259 -4.59 0.24 25.04
N VAL A 260 -4.75 0.39 23.71
CA VAL A 260 -4.42 1.64 23.01
C VAL A 260 -5.40 2.75 23.38
N VAL A 261 -6.71 2.48 23.35
CA VAL A 261 -7.75 3.48 23.65
C VAL A 261 -7.72 3.92 25.12
N GLU A 262 -7.48 2.99 26.03
CA GLU A 262 -7.39 3.27 27.46
C GLU A 262 -6.03 3.86 27.92
N GLY A 263 -5.09 4.04 26.95
CA GLY A 263 -3.77 4.59 27.24
C GLY A 263 -2.82 3.65 27.99
N ARG A 264 -3.17 2.36 28.12
CA ARG A 264 -2.29 1.33 28.70
C ARG A 264 -1.15 0.93 27.76
N LEU A 265 -1.31 1.20 26.46
CA LEU A 265 -0.29 1.00 25.42
C LEU A 265 -0.18 2.27 24.55
N ASP A 266 0.76 3.14 24.87
CA ASP A 266 1.06 4.32 24.07
C ASP A 266 2.07 3.95 22.98
N LEU A 267 1.55 3.62 21.78
CA LEU A 267 2.35 3.25 20.63
C LEU A 267 3.33 4.35 20.17
N SER A 268 3.02 5.62 20.44
CA SER A 268 3.92 6.74 20.10
C SER A 268 5.09 6.83 21.09
N ALA A 269 4.86 6.53 22.36
CA ALA A 269 5.90 6.52 23.39
C ALA A 269 6.89 5.37 23.16
N LEU A 270 6.44 4.22 22.63
CA LEU A 270 7.29 3.05 22.37
C LEU A 270 8.45 3.35 21.41
N GLU A 271 8.32 4.33 20.51
CA GLU A 271 9.40 4.70 19.59
C GLU A 271 10.67 5.15 20.31
N LYS A 272 10.55 5.69 21.53
CA LYS A 272 11.65 6.22 22.33
C LYS A 272 12.28 5.19 23.26
N LEU A 273 11.65 4.04 23.45
CA LEU A 273 12.14 3.01 24.35
C LEU A 273 13.32 2.23 23.74
N PRO A 274 14.23 1.71 24.56
CA PRO A 274 15.16 0.66 24.14
C PRO A 274 14.41 -0.53 23.56
N THR A 275 15.03 -1.26 22.63
CA THR A 275 14.37 -2.37 21.90
C THR A 275 13.81 -3.43 22.85
N GLY A 276 14.52 -3.77 23.95
CA GLY A 276 14.04 -4.73 24.94
C GLY A 276 12.73 -4.31 25.61
N GLU A 277 12.67 -3.08 26.12
CA GLU A 277 11.48 -2.51 26.75
C GLU A 277 10.30 -2.38 25.77
N LEU A 278 10.58 -2.01 24.51
CA LEU A 278 9.59 -1.98 23.45
C LEU A 278 8.99 -3.37 23.21
N LEU A 279 9.81 -4.42 23.14
CA LEU A 279 9.33 -5.79 22.96
C LEU A 279 8.49 -6.24 24.17
N GLU A 280 8.94 -5.95 25.40
CA GLU A 280 8.19 -6.28 26.61
C GLU A 280 6.81 -5.62 26.60
N ALA A 281 6.73 -4.33 26.33
CA ALA A 281 5.46 -3.59 26.25
C ALA A 281 4.52 -4.15 25.17
N LEU A 282 5.04 -4.54 24.01
CA LEU A 282 4.24 -5.17 22.95
C LEU A 282 3.73 -6.56 23.36
N MET A 283 4.54 -7.32 24.10
CA MET A 283 4.17 -8.66 24.57
C MET A 283 3.16 -8.67 25.72
N GLU A 284 2.87 -7.53 26.32
CA GLU A 284 1.74 -7.41 27.26
C GLU A 284 0.38 -7.58 26.58
N VAL A 285 0.30 -7.36 25.24
CA VAL A 285 -0.92 -7.57 24.48
C VAL A 285 -1.22 -9.06 24.36
N HIS A 286 -2.44 -9.44 24.71
CA HIS A 286 -2.86 -10.83 24.68
C HIS A 286 -2.65 -11.46 23.29
N GLY A 287 -1.97 -12.58 23.25
CA GLY A 287 -1.66 -13.30 22.01
C GLY A 287 -0.46 -12.73 21.21
N VAL A 288 0.20 -11.69 21.70
CA VAL A 288 1.45 -11.19 21.13
C VAL A 288 2.64 -11.87 21.83
N GLY A 289 3.33 -12.74 21.11
CA GLY A 289 4.59 -13.32 21.53
C GLY A 289 5.78 -12.64 20.84
N ILE A 290 7.00 -13.09 21.19
CA ILE A 290 8.26 -12.49 20.70
C ILE A 290 8.29 -12.36 19.17
N LYS A 291 7.77 -13.34 18.39
CA LYS A 291 7.73 -13.26 16.94
C LYS A 291 6.90 -12.08 16.41
N VAL A 292 5.71 -11.88 16.97
CA VAL A 292 4.83 -10.77 16.57
C VAL A 292 5.43 -9.45 17.02
N ALA A 293 5.93 -9.37 18.26
CA ALA A 293 6.60 -8.18 18.80
C ALA A 293 7.82 -7.78 17.93
N SER A 294 8.66 -8.75 17.53
CA SER A 294 9.82 -8.50 16.65
C SER A 294 9.40 -8.00 15.26
N CYS A 295 8.31 -8.52 14.68
CA CYS A 295 7.78 -7.99 13.43
C CYS A 295 7.32 -6.53 13.58
N VAL A 296 6.61 -6.20 14.66
CA VAL A 296 6.17 -4.83 14.93
C VAL A 296 7.38 -3.91 15.17
N ALA A 297 8.37 -4.36 15.94
CA ALA A 297 9.59 -3.61 16.18
C ALA A 297 10.34 -3.29 14.88
N LEU A 298 10.50 -4.28 13.99
CA LEU A 298 11.16 -4.12 12.71
C LEU A 298 10.36 -3.20 11.76
N PHE A 299 9.09 -3.51 11.52
CA PHE A 299 8.30 -2.90 10.44
C PHE A 299 7.56 -1.62 10.83
N ALA A 300 7.38 -1.33 12.12
CA ALA A 300 6.78 -0.09 12.58
C ALA A 300 7.78 0.88 13.20
N TYR A 301 8.76 0.35 13.96
CA TYR A 301 9.72 1.16 14.70
C TYR A 301 11.12 1.17 14.11
N SER A 302 11.32 0.51 12.95
CA SER A 302 12.60 0.45 12.24
C SER A 302 13.77 -0.07 13.09
N ARG A 303 13.48 -1.05 14.00
CA ARG A 303 14.50 -1.75 14.77
C ARG A 303 15.17 -2.77 13.87
N MET A 304 16.19 -2.34 13.12
CA MET A 304 16.81 -3.14 12.06
C MET A 304 17.67 -4.29 12.60
N ASP A 305 18.01 -4.26 13.89
CA ASP A 305 18.61 -5.36 14.66
C ASP A 305 17.62 -6.50 14.98
N MET A 306 16.32 -6.31 14.72
CA MET A 306 15.31 -7.33 14.98
C MET A 306 15.19 -8.34 13.85
N ILE A 307 15.33 -9.61 14.22
CA ILE A 307 15.23 -10.76 13.30
C ILE A 307 14.00 -11.58 13.69
N PRO A 308 12.81 -11.32 13.12
CA PRO A 308 11.64 -12.15 13.37
C PRO A 308 11.86 -13.59 12.91
N GLU A 309 11.86 -14.53 13.84
CA GLU A 309 12.04 -15.95 13.52
C GLU A 309 10.69 -16.67 13.35
N ASP A 310 10.41 -17.06 12.12
CA ASP A 310 9.27 -17.92 11.81
C ASP A 310 9.74 -19.30 11.31
N VAL A 311 8.79 -20.09 10.81
CA VAL A 311 9.09 -21.44 10.29
C VAL A 311 10.07 -21.40 9.11
N TRP A 312 10.00 -20.37 8.25
CA TRP A 312 10.90 -20.23 7.11
C TRP A 312 12.33 -19.89 7.57
N MET A 313 12.46 -18.94 8.51
CA MET A 313 13.77 -18.60 9.06
C MET A 313 14.43 -19.79 9.74
N LYS A 314 13.67 -20.60 10.51
CA LYS A 314 14.20 -21.83 11.10
C LYS A 314 14.73 -22.80 10.05
N ARG A 315 14.00 -23.01 8.96
CA ARG A 315 14.45 -23.87 7.84
C ARG A 315 15.70 -23.32 7.16
N ILE A 316 15.78 -21.98 6.98
CA ILE A 316 16.97 -21.34 6.43
C ILE A 316 18.18 -21.57 7.32
N TRP A 317 18.03 -21.36 8.64
CA TRP A 317 19.11 -21.58 9.60
C TRP A 317 19.56 -23.03 9.61
N GLU A 318 18.65 -23.99 9.61
CA GLU A 318 18.96 -25.42 9.56
C GLU A 318 19.72 -25.79 8.29
N LYS A 319 19.25 -25.34 7.14
CA LYS A 319 19.78 -25.75 5.84
C LYS A 319 21.13 -25.09 5.52
N HIS A 320 21.28 -23.79 5.76
CA HIS A 320 22.43 -23.02 5.27
C HIS A 320 23.40 -22.62 6.38
N TYR A 321 22.96 -22.62 7.65
CA TYR A 321 23.71 -22.07 8.77
C TYR A 321 23.84 -23.03 9.96
N GLN A 322 23.75 -24.33 9.72
CA GLN A 322 23.93 -25.41 10.74
C GLN A 322 23.01 -25.24 11.96
N GLY A 323 21.82 -24.66 11.79
CA GLY A 323 20.84 -24.42 12.84
C GLY A 323 21.08 -23.13 13.65
N GLY A 324 22.17 -22.40 13.41
CA GLY A 324 22.48 -21.14 14.08
C GLY A 324 22.08 -19.92 13.25
N ASN A 325 21.85 -18.79 13.91
CA ASN A 325 21.64 -17.50 13.29
C ASN A 325 22.93 -16.67 13.35
N PRO A 326 23.72 -16.57 12.27
CA PRO A 326 24.99 -15.84 12.27
C PRO A 326 24.81 -14.32 12.35
N TYR A 327 23.61 -13.81 12.09
CA TYR A 327 23.31 -12.37 12.04
C TYR A 327 22.62 -11.85 13.29
N ARG A 328 22.56 -12.64 14.37
CA ARG A 328 21.84 -12.29 15.60
C ARG A 328 22.26 -10.95 16.19
N GLU A 329 23.54 -10.63 16.13
CA GLU A 329 24.10 -9.38 16.64
C GLU A 329 24.35 -8.33 15.56
N ASP A 330 23.89 -8.58 14.33
CA ASP A 330 24.09 -7.65 13.23
C ASP A 330 23.09 -6.49 13.36
N PRO A 331 23.56 -5.23 13.31
CA PRO A 331 22.69 -4.05 13.41
C PRO A 331 21.67 -3.91 12.26
N ASP A 332 21.94 -4.57 11.13
CA ASP A 332 21.07 -4.65 9.95
C ASP A 332 20.43 -6.05 9.76
N GLY A 333 20.46 -6.88 10.82
CA GLY A 333 19.98 -8.26 10.81
C GLY A 333 18.55 -8.44 10.29
N GLY A 334 17.66 -7.48 10.56
CA GLY A 334 16.29 -7.48 10.05
C GLY A 334 16.20 -7.26 8.54
N ILE A 335 17.13 -6.51 7.95
CA ILE A 335 17.22 -6.34 6.50
C ILE A 335 17.76 -7.62 5.87
N ILE A 336 18.79 -8.22 6.46
CA ILE A 336 19.37 -9.50 6.03
C ILE A 336 18.28 -10.58 6.10
N GLN A 337 17.57 -10.66 7.23
CA GLN A 337 16.44 -11.57 7.40
C GLN A 337 15.40 -11.40 6.28
N GLN A 338 15.10 -10.18 5.88
CA GLN A 338 14.11 -9.92 4.86
C GLN A 338 14.56 -10.38 3.46
N TYR A 339 15.86 -10.28 3.12
CA TYR A 339 16.39 -10.87 1.89
C TYR A 339 16.29 -12.40 1.90
N LEU A 340 16.72 -13.03 2.99
CA LEU A 340 16.65 -14.49 3.18
C LEU A 340 15.20 -15.00 3.11
N PHE A 341 14.31 -14.35 3.86
CA PHE A 341 12.89 -14.70 3.90
C PHE A 341 12.21 -14.53 2.53
N HIS A 342 12.46 -13.39 1.85
CA HIS A 342 11.89 -13.13 0.54
C HIS A 342 12.32 -14.18 -0.47
N TYR A 343 13.59 -14.59 -0.48
CA TYR A 343 14.07 -15.65 -1.33
C TYR A 343 13.37 -16.97 -1.02
N ALA A 344 13.32 -17.38 0.23
CA ALA A 344 12.76 -18.66 0.65
C ALA A 344 11.27 -18.82 0.33
N ILE A 345 10.46 -17.78 0.50
CA ILE A 345 9.01 -17.88 0.18
C ILE A 345 8.73 -17.96 -1.33
N HIS A 346 9.70 -17.62 -2.18
CA HIS A 346 9.59 -17.73 -3.64
C HIS A 346 10.28 -18.99 -4.21
N HIS A 347 11.13 -19.67 -3.42
CA HIS A 347 11.85 -20.90 -3.77
C HIS A 347 11.52 -22.00 -2.76
N LYS A 348 10.21 -22.25 -2.54
CA LYS A 348 9.70 -23.15 -1.50
C LYS A 348 10.20 -24.60 -1.67
N GLU A 349 10.47 -24.99 -2.89
CA GLU A 349 11.01 -26.29 -3.26
C GLU A 349 12.43 -26.51 -2.76
N GLU A 350 13.14 -25.45 -2.41
CA GLU A 350 14.48 -25.53 -1.85
C GLU A 350 14.48 -25.74 -0.33
N TYR A 351 13.35 -25.56 0.35
CA TYR A 351 13.21 -25.59 1.82
C TYR A 351 12.10 -26.55 2.24
#